data_b5fba29ae0a5a53fccaca69cadd6bdae
#
_entry.id   b5fba29ae0a5a53fccaca69cadd6bdae
#
_cell.length_a   1.000
_cell.length_b   1.000
_cell.length_c   1.000
_cell.angle_alpha   90.00
_cell.angle_beta   90.00
_cell.angle_gamma   90.00
#
_symmetry.space_group_name_H-M   'P 1'
#
loop_
_entity.id
_entity.type
_entity.pdbx_description
1 polymer ?
#
loop_
_entity_poly.entity_id
_entity_poly.type
_entity_poly.pdbx_seq_one_letter_code
_entity_poly.pdbx_strand_id
1 'polypeptide(L)'
;MEKEQVFVFIITFFSEWGWQALGKIANPVTGKVEKNLDMVQQVIDILETLREKTKGNITGEEKHLLDSVIADLQLNYVEEIKKEDKKDDKGKPEEKAG
;
A
#
# COMPACT_ATOMS: atom_id res chain seq x y z
N MET A 1 -7.34 12.52 -22.02
CA MET A 1 -6.40 11.45 -21.65
C MET A 1 -6.77 10.16 -22.37
N GLU A 2 -5.78 9.45 -22.83
CA GLU A 2 -6.02 8.15 -23.43
C GLU A 2 -6.28 7.12 -22.34
N LYS A 3 -6.92 6.02 -22.72
CA LYS A 3 -7.29 4.99 -21.73
C LYS A 3 -6.10 4.45 -20.96
N GLU A 4 -4.96 4.27 -21.63
CA GLU A 4 -3.75 3.79 -20.98
C GLU A 4 -3.26 4.79 -19.94
N GLN A 5 -3.37 6.08 -20.24
CA GLN A 5 -2.96 7.13 -19.31
C GLN A 5 -3.90 7.15 -18.11
N VAL A 6 -5.20 6.97 -18.35
CA VAL A 6 -6.17 6.95 -17.26
C VAL A 6 -5.90 5.77 -16.34
N PHE A 7 -5.61 4.61 -16.90
CA PHE A 7 -5.36 3.43 -16.11
C PHE A 7 -4.10 3.60 -15.24
N VAL A 8 -3.04 4.12 -15.84
CA VAL A 8 -1.80 4.41 -15.09
C VAL A 8 -2.07 5.43 -13.99
N PHE A 9 -2.88 6.43 -14.28
CA PHE A 9 -3.25 7.44 -13.29
C PHE A 9 -3.97 6.79 -12.09
N ILE A 10 -4.90 5.88 -12.35
CA ILE A 10 -5.62 5.18 -11.29
C ILE A 10 -4.65 4.38 -10.40
N ILE A 11 -3.75 3.64 -11.02
CA ILE A 11 -2.77 2.85 -10.29
C ILE A 11 -1.89 3.76 -9.44
N THR A 12 -1.41 4.84 -10.04
CA THR A 12 -0.54 5.78 -9.35
C THR A 12 -1.24 6.44 -8.17
N PHE A 13 -2.49 6.81 -8.38
CA PHE A 13 -3.30 7.44 -7.32
C PHE A 13 -3.41 6.52 -6.10
N PHE A 14 -3.76 5.26 -6.32
CA PHE A 14 -3.89 4.32 -5.21
C PHE A 14 -2.53 3.96 -4.61
N SER A 15 -1.49 3.92 -5.43
CA SER A 15 -0.14 3.68 -4.95
C SER A 15 0.26 4.76 -3.95
N GLU A 16 0.04 6.02 -4.30
CA GLU A 16 0.37 7.13 -3.42
C GLU A 16 -0.44 7.11 -2.14
N TRP A 17 -1.73 6.77 -2.27
CA TRP A 17 -2.59 6.64 -1.10
C TRP A 17 -2.05 5.55 -0.18
N GLY A 18 -1.62 4.42 -0.75
CA GLY A 18 -1.02 3.34 0.03
C GLY A 18 0.24 3.80 0.77
N TRP A 19 1.11 4.55 0.08
CA TRP A 19 2.34 5.04 0.70
C TRP A 19 2.06 6.04 1.80
N GLN A 20 1.05 6.90 1.63
CA GLN A 20 0.62 7.81 2.69
C GLN A 20 0.15 7.01 3.91
N ALA A 21 -0.65 5.99 3.68
CA ALA A 21 -1.18 5.16 4.76
C ALA A 21 -0.10 4.36 5.46
N LEU A 22 1.00 4.03 4.75
CA LEU A 22 2.16 3.39 5.35
C LEU A 22 2.96 4.34 6.22
N GLY A 23 2.68 5.62 6.13
CA GLY A 23 3.44 6.63 6.86
C GLY A 23 4.76 6.98 6.20
N LYS A 24 4.87 6.70 4.89
CA LYS A 24 6.12 6.97 4.16
C LYS A 24 6.15 8.33 3.49
N ILE A 25 4.98 8.91 3.22
CA ILE A 25 4.88 10.24 2.64
C ILE A 25 3.79 11.01 3.36
N ALA A 26 3.91 12.34 3.36
CA ALA A 26 2.94 13.19 4.02
C ALA A 26 1.66 13.30 3.21
N ASN A 27 0.54 13.44 3.91
CA ASN A 27 -0.73 13.74 3.29
C ASN A 27 -0.64 15.15 2.70
N PRO A 28 -0.85 15.34 1.39
CA PRO A 28 -0.68 16.64 0.77
C PRO A 28 -1.68 17.70 1.25
N VAL A 29 -2.80 17.26 1.79
CA VAL A 29 -3.82 18.19 2.30
C VAL A 29 -3.46 18.70 3.69
N THR A 30 -3.05 17.80 4.59
CA THR A 30 -2.78 18.15 5.97
C THR A 30 -1.31 18.45 6.25
N GLY A 31 -0.42 18.00 5.37
CA GLY A 31 1.02 18.13 5.57
C GLY A 31 1.57 17.18 6.62
N LYS A 32 0.75 16.29 7.13
CA LYS A 32 1.16 15.37 8.20
C LYS A 32 1.40 13.98 7.67
N VAL A 33 2.32 13.28 8.33
CA VAL A 33 2.55 11.87 8.08
C VAL A 33 1.65 11.09 9.05
N GLU A 34 0.75 10.30 8.48
CA GLU A 34 -0.21 9.54 9.29
C GLU A 34 -0.18 8.08 8.85
N LYS A 35 0.05 7.19 9.80
CA LYS A 35 0.09 5.77 9.52
C LYS A 35 -1.26 5.14 9.84
N ASN A 36 -1.79 4.40 8.88
CA ASN A 36 -3.05 3.67 9.04
C ASN A 36 -2.92 2.36 8.29
N LEU A 37 -2.50 1.32 8.99
CA LEU A 37 -2.22 0.04 8.35
C LEU A 37 -3.48 -0.67 7.84
N ASP A 38 -4.63 -0.41 8.47
CA ASP A 38 -5.88 -0.95 7.95
C ASP A 38 -6.19 -0.36 6.57
N MET A 39 -5.88 0.91 6.38
CA MET A 39 -6.07 1.55 5.08
C MET A 39 -5.11 0.98 4.04
N VAL A 40 -3.87 0.65 4.45
CA VAL A 40 -2.92 0.01 3.53
C VAL A 40 -3.52 -1.30 3.02
N GLN A 41 -4.08 -2.08 3.92
CA GLN A 41 -4.71 -3.35 3.54
C GLN A 41 -5.84 -3.13 2.55
N GLN A 42 -6.67 -2.11 2.79
CA GLN A 42 -7.76 -1.78 1.88
C GLN A 42 -7.25 -1.37 0.50
N VAL A 43 -6.19 -0.57 0.45
CA VAL A 43 -5.61 -0.16 -0.83
C VAL A 43 -5.07 -1.38 -1.58
N ILE A 44 -4.41 -2.29 -0.88
CA ILE A 44 -3.91 -3.51 -1.50
C ILE A 44 -5.08 -4.32 -2.06
N ASP A 45 -6.16 -4.46 -1.29
CA ASP A 45 -7.36 -5.18 -1.73
C ASP A 45 -7.97 -4.54 -2.98
N ILE A 46 -8.01 -3.20 -3.01
CA ILE A 46 -8.53 -2.47 -4.17
C ILE A 46 -7.69 -2.79 -5.40
N LEU A 47 -6.37 -2.72 -5.27
CA LEU A 47 -5.47 -2.95 -6.39
C LEU A 47 -5.51 -4.41 -6.86
N GLU A 48 -5.61 -5.34 -5.93
CA GLU A 48 -5.73 -6.76 -6.28
C GLU A 48 -7.04 -7.03 -7.01
N THR A 49 -8.12 -6.40 -6.57
CA THR A 49 -9.41 -6.52 -7.23
C THR A 49 -9.34 -5.92 -8.63
N LEU A 50 -8.69 -4.77 -8.75
CA LEU A 50 -8.52 -4.12 -10.04
C LEU A 50 -7.76 -5.05 -11.00
N ARG A 51 -6.69 -5.67 -10.51
CA ARG A 51 -5.90 -6.61 -11.30
C ARG A 51 -6.76 -7.78 -11.78
N GLU A 52 -7.57 -8.33 -10.90
CA GLU A 52 -8.44 -9.45 -11.23
C GLU A 52 -9.50 -9.05 -12.27
N LYS A 53 -10.13 -7.89 -12.06
CA LYS A 53 -11.21 -7.44 -12.94
C LYS A 53 -10.74 -6.98 -14.30
N THR A 54 -9.49 -6.64 -14.45
CA THR A 54 -8.94 -6.17 -15.72
C THR A 54 -8.14 -7.25 -16.44
N LYS A 55 -8.06 -8.42 -15.88
CA LYS A 55 -7.29 -9.53 -16.45
C LYS A 55 -7.71 -9.78 -17.89
N GLY A 56 -6.72 -9.77 -18.79
CA GLY A 56 -6.99 -9.98 -20.21
C GLY A 56 -7.37 -8.71 -20.96
N ASN A 57 -7.53 -7.60 -20.27
CA ASN A 57 -7.94 -6.33 -20.88
C ASN A 57 -6.92 -5.21 -20.73
N ILE A 58 -5.74 -5.52 -20.20
CA ILE A 58 -4.69 -4.53 -20.01
C ILE A 58 -3.43 -5.00 -20.72
N THR A 59 -2.53 -4.05 -21.00
CA THR A 59 -1.27 -4.37 -21.67
C THR A 59 -0.32 -5.06 -20.69
N GLY A 60 0.73 -5.68 -21.22
CA GLY A 60 1.76 -6.28 -20.38
C GLY A 60 2.42 -5.26 -19.47
N GLU A 61 2.62 -4.04 -19.97
CA GLU A 61 3.23 -2.96 -19.19
C GLU A 61 2.33 -2.53 -18.04
N GLU A 62 1.02 -2.43 -18.32
CA GLU A 62 0.06 -2.07 -17.28
C GLU A 62 -0.02 -3.14 -16.21
N LYS A 63 0.00 -4.41 -16.63
CA LYS A 63 0.00 -5.52 -15.69
C LYS A 63 1.26 -5.50 -14.82
N HIS A 64 2.41 -5.26 -15.44
CA HIS A 64 3.69 -5.20 -14.72
C HIS A 64 3.68 -4.08 -13.67
N LEU A 65 3.19 -2.91 -14.06
CA LEU A 65 3.09 -1.78 -13.14
C LEU A 65 2.19 -2.14 -11.94
N LEU A 66 1.04 -2.72 -12.23
CA LEU A 66 0.09 -3.10 -11.19
C LEU A 66 0.68 -4.15 -10.25
N ASP A 67 1.32 -5.17 -10.82
CA ASP A 67 1.98 -6.21 -10.02
C ASP A 67 3.06 -5.62 -9.13
N SER A 68 3.87 -4.70 -9.66
CA SER A 68 4.96 -4.08 -8.92
C SER A 68 4.45 -3.24 -7.75
N VAL A 69 3.41 -2.46 -8.00
CA VAL A 69 2.83 -1.60 -6.95
C VAL A 69 2.26 -2.46 -5.82
N ILE A 70 1.53 -3.50 -6.18
CA ILE A 70 0.93 -4.40 -5.18
C ILE A 70 2.03 -5.06 -4.35
N ALA A 71 3.07 -5.58 -5.02
CA ALA A 71 4.17 -6.25 -4.33
C ALA A 71 4.89 -5.31 -3.37
N ASP A 72 5.15 -4.08 -3.81
CA ASP A 72 5.84 -3.10 -2.97
C ASP A 72 5.00 -2.73 -1.74
N LEU A 73 3.71 -2.52 -1.93
CA LEU A 73 2.84 -2.19 -0.82
C LEU A 73 2.73 -3.36 0.17
N GLN A 74 2.62 -4.57 -0.35
CA GLN A 74 2.55 -5.76 0.51
C GLN A 74 3.82 -5.94 1.32
N LEU A 75 4.97 -5.77 0.69
CA LEU A 75 6.25 -5.90 1.37
C LEU A 75 6.38 -4.88 2.50
N ASN A 76 6.05 -3.63 2.20
CA ASN A 76 6.13 -2.56 3.19
C ASN A 76 5.09 -2.72 4.28
N TYR A 77 3.93 -3.24 3.94
CA TYR A 77 2.90 -3.53 4.94
C TYR A 77 3.40 -4.55 5.95
N VAL A 78 3.98 -5.65 5.45
CA VAL A 78 4.52 -6.70 6.33
C VAL A 78 5.63 -6.14 7.23
N GLU A 79 6.50 -5.31 6.66
CA GLU A 79 7.57 -4.69 7.45
C GLU A 79 7.02 -3.79 8.54
N GLU A 80 5.98 -3.02 8.25
CA GLU A 80 5.39 -2.14 9.25
C GLU A 80 4.67 -2.93 10.33
N ILE A 81 4.03 -4.03 9.98
CA ILE A 81 3.40 -4.92 10.95
C ILE A 81 4.47 -5.47 11.90
N LYS A 82 5.60 -5.89 11.37
CA LYS A 82 6.71 -6.41 12.19
C LYS A 82 7.24 -5.34 13.14
N LYS A 83 7.34 -4.11 12.68
CA LYS A 83 7.79 -3.01 13.52
C LYS A 83 6.81 -2.73 14.67
N GLU A 84 5.52 -2.79 14.36
CA GLU A 84 4.48 -2.59 15.38
C GLU A 84 4.57 -3.68 16.44
N ASP A 85 4.72 -4.93 16.01
CA ASP A 85 4.85 -6.05 16.95
C ASP A 85 6.07 -5.89 17.85
N LYS A 86 7.21 -5.52 17.27
CA LYS A 86 8.43 -5.30 18.03
C LYS A 86 8.27 -4.15 19.02
N LYS A 87 7.60 -3.09 18.58
CA LYS A 87 7.36 -1.92 19.44
C LYS A 87 6.49 -2.31 20.61
N ASP A 88 5.44 -3.10 20.34
CA ASP A 88 4.54 -3.57 21.39
C ASP A 88 5.30 -4.43 22.40
N ASP A 89 6.14 -5.34 21.90
CA ASP A 89 6.96 -6.16 22.77
C ASP A 89 7.82 -5.32 23.67
N LYS A 90 8.46 -4.32 23.13
CA LYS A 90 9.31 -3.43 23.90
C LYS A 90 8.52 -2.59 24.89
N GLY A 91 7.28 -2.27 24.54
CA GLY A 91 6.44 -1.46 25.40
C GLY A 91 5.79 -2.24 26.53
N LYS A 92 5.92 -3.57 26.53
CA LYS A 92 5.30 -4.43 27.53
C LYS A 92 6.35 -5.28 28.22
N PRO A 93 7.03 -4.71 29.21
CA PRO A 93 8.14 -5.39 29.89
C PRO A 93 7.81 -6.77 30.42
N GLU A 94 6.63 -6.96 30.96
CA GLU A 94 6.22 -8.24 31.50
C GLU A 94 6.16 -9.32 30.42
N GLU A 95 5.76 -8.93 29.24
CA GLU A 95 5.71 -9.89 28.15
C GLU A 95 7.10 -10.25 27.67
N LYS A 96 7.98 -9.25 27.68
CA LYS A 96 9.35 -9.49 27.28
C LYS A 96 10.06 -10.34 28.28
N ALA A 97 9.76 -10.13 29.53
CA ALA A 97 10.37 -10.92 30.59
C ALA A 97 9.93 -12.36 30.48
N GLY A 98 8.77 -12.51 29.91
CA GLY A 98 8.26 -13.84 29.68
C GLY A 98 8.91 -14.51 28.49
#